data_e609e8117912591529ff9402dfc24999
#
_entry.id   e609e8117912591529ff9402dfc24999
#
_cell.length_a   1.000
_cell.length_b   1.000
_cell.length_c   1.000
_cell.angle_alpha   90.00
_cell.angle_beta   90.00
_cell.angle_gamma   90.00
#
_symmetry.space_group_name_H-M   'P 1'
#
loop_
_entity.id
_entity.type
_entity.pdbx_description
1 polymer ?
#
loop_
_entity_poly.entity_id
_entity_poly.type
_entity_poly.pdbx_seq_one_letter_code
_entity_poly.pdbx_strand_id
1 'polypeptide(L)'
;MIVYLHGFRSSPQSFKARLLAARLAELGRGSEWLCPTLPVSPQEAIALTETEIGERLKPGERVTLIGSSLGGYFATHLAQKHGWRAALLNPAVVPERDLSKYLGEQPLWHGGGSIVVEPRHLEELRALAVTTVTQPARYYLIAATGDEVLDYREMLAHYPGVSTHLIEGSDHGISEFADYVDEVIRFCDAP
;
A
#
# COMPACT_ATOMS: atom_id res chain seq x y z
N MET A 1 2.82 15.22 -3.65
CA MET A 1 3.32 14.35 -2.52
C MET A 1 3.06 12.90 -2.87
N ILE A 2 4.04 12.00 -2.66
CA ILE A 2 3.94 10.56 -2.88
C ILE A 2 4.10 9.86 -1.53
N VAL A 3 3.09 9.08 -1.12
CA VAL A 3 3.04 8.44 0.20
C VAL A 3 3.07 6.93 0.02
N TYR A 4 4.05 6.26 0.61
CA TYR A 4 4.15 4.80 0.56
C TYR A 4 3.67 4.15 1.86
N LEU A 5 2.76 3.19 1.73
CA LEU A 5 2.22 2.40 2.83
C LEU A 5 2.74 0.96 2.71
N HIS A 6 3.55 0.57 3.67
CA HIS A 6 4.14 -0.77 3.69
C HIS A 6 3.16 -1.85 4.17
N GLY A 7 3.50 -3.11 3.90
CA GLY A 7 2.68 -4.25 4.27
C GLY A 7 2.81 -4.65 5.74
N PHE A 8 2.08 -5.71 6.09
CA PHE A 8 2.09 -6.34 7.41
C PHE A 8 3.49 -6.76 7.83
N ARG A 9 3.89 -6.49 9.08
CA ARG A 9 5.22 -6.78 9.67
C ARG A 9 6.41 -6.10 8.96
N SER A 10 6.13 -5.19 8.04
CA SER A 10 7.13 -4.48 7.24
C SER A 10 7.45 -3.10 7.86
N SER A 11 8.22 -2.30 7.13
CA SER A 11 8.65 -0.96 7.57
C SER A 11 9.05 -0.09 6.37
N PRO A 12 9.39 1.19 6.58
CA PRO A 12 9.99 2.04 5.56
C PRO A 12 11.34 1.51 4.99
N GLN A 13 11.95 0.51 5.65
CA GLN A 13 13.17 -0.15 5.19
C GLN A 13 12.88 -1.30 4.19
N SER A 14 11.62 -1.52 3.82
CA SER A 14 11.28 -2.54 2.83
C SER A 14 11.93 -2.26 1.47
N PHE A 15 12.19 -3.34 0.73
CA PHE A 15 12.85 -3.30 -0.57
C PHE A 15 12.17 -2.31 -1.52
N LYS A 16 10.84 -2.40 -1.68
CA LYS A 16 10.06 -1.51 -2.56
C LYS A 16 10.11 -0.05 -2.12
N ALA A 17 9.99 0.23 -0.81
CA ALA A 17 10.07 1.59 -0.29
C ALA A 17 11.44 2.23 -0.57
N ARG A 18 12.52 1.47 -0.38
CA ARG A 18 13.89 1.97 -0.64
C ARG A 18 14.13 2.22 -2.12
N LEU A 19 13.65 1.36 -3.02
CA LEU A 19 13.80 1.57 -4.46
C LEU A 19 13.07 2.82 -4.93
N LEU A 20 11.83 3.02 -4.52
CA LEU A 20 11.05 4.20 -4.87
C LEU A 20 11.68 5.48 -4.30
N ALA A 21 12.11 5.47 -3.03
CA ALA A 21 12.76 6.61 -2.40
C ALA A 21 14.08 6.98 -3.12
N ALA A 22 14.91 5.99 -3.43
CA ALA A 22 16.16 6.19 -4.16
C ALA A 22 15.89 6.77 -5.55
N ARG A 23 14.91 6.23 -6.28
CA ARG A 23 14.58 6.71 -7.62
C ARG A 23 14.04 8.15 -7.60
N LEU A 24 13.18 8.49 -6.64
CA LEU A 24 12.72 9.87 -6.48
C LEU A 24 13.86 10.82 -6.12
N ALA A 25 14.83 10.38 -5.30
CA ALA A 25 16.02 11.19 -4.99
C ALA A 25 16.89 11.42 -6.24
N GLU A 26 17.12 10.41 -7.08
CA GLU A 26 17.82 10.55 -8.37
C GLU A 26 17.14 11.56 -9.31
N LEU A 27 15.80 11.60 -9.28
CA LEU A 27 15.00 12.56 -10.04
C LEU A 27 14.95 13.96 -9.40
N GLY A 28 15.64 14.20 -8.27
CA GLY A 28 15.59 15.47 -7.53
C GLY A 28 14.28 15.70 -6.77
N ARG A 29 13.46 14.66 -6.58
CA ARG A 29 12.10 14.70 -6.03
C ARG A 29 12.00 14.06 -4.62
N GLY A 30 13.12 13.87 -3.94
CA GLY A 30 13.14 13.25 -2.60
C GLY A 30 12.25 13.96 -1.57
N SER A 31 12.02 15.28 -1.71
CA SER A 31 11.12 16.04 -0.83
C SER A 31 9.64 15.72 -1.00
N GLU A 32 9.25 15.05 -2.08
CA GLU A 32 7.86 14.63 -2.31
C GLU A 32 7.52 13.31 -1.60
N TRP A 33 8.53 12.58 -1.12
CA TRP A 33 8.41 11.25 -0.53
C TRP A 33 8.01 11.30 0.93
N LEU A 34 7.02 10.47 1.28
CA LEU A 34 6.60 10.19 2.65
C LEU A 34 6.40 8.67 2.81
N CYS A 35 6.99 8.09 3.83
CA CYS A 35 6.81 6.68 4.17
C CYS A 35 6.71 6.53 5.68
N PRO A 36 5.51 6.62 6.28
CA PRO A 36 5.33 6.49 7.72
C PRO A 36 5.67 5.06 8.20
N THR A 37 6.12 4.96 9.44
CA THR A 37 6.21 3.67 10.14
C THR A 37 4.85 3.34 10.71
N LEU A 38 4.11 2.46 10.02
CA LEU A 38 2.73 2.15 10.37
C LEU A 38 2.67 1.31 11.65
N PRO A 39 1.86 1.71 12.64
CA PRO A 39 1.57 0.89 13.82
C PRO A 39 0.76 -0.37 13.43
N VAL A 40 0.68 -1.33 14.37
CA VAL A 40 -0.05 -2.59 14.15
C VAL A 40 -1.56 -2.38 14.08
N SER A 41 -2.11 -1.42 14.84
CA SER A 41 -3.53 -1.05 14.78
C SER A 41 -3.84 -0.40 13.43
N PRO A 42 -4.77 -0.98 12.64
CA PRO A 42 -5.21 -0.39 11.37
C PRO A 42 -5.77 1.03 11.54
N GLN A 43 -6.54 1.26 12.58
CA GLN A 43 -7.11 2.57 12.86
C GLN A 43 -6.02 3.62 13.15
N GLU A 44 -5.03 3.26 13.97
CA GLU A 44 -3.90 4.15 14.27
C GLU A 44 -3.02 4.37 13.04
N ALA A 45 -2.84 3.34 12.17
CA ALA A 45 -2.10 3.47 10.93
C ALA A 45 -2.73 4.48 9.98
N ILE A 46 -4.05 4.46 9.83
CA ILE A 46 -4.80 5.44 9.05
C ILE A 46 -4.66 6.83 9.65
N ALA A 47 -4.90 6.98 10.97
CA ALA A 47 -4.82 8.27 11.65
C ALA A 47 -3.42 8.90 11.58
N LEU A 48 -2.36 8.10 11.77
CA LEU A 48 -0.98 8.55 11.62
C LEU A 48 -0.70 9.04 10.20
N THR A 49 -1.12 8.26 9.21
CA THR A 49 -0.92 8.61 7.79
C THR A 49 -1.62 9.92 7.44
N GLU A 50 -2.86 10.10 7.86
CA GLU A 50 -3.62 11.34 7.64
C GLU A 50 -2.96 12.54 8.31
N THR A 51 -2.47 12.37 9.55
CA THR A 51 -1.76 13.42 10.29
C THR A 51 -0.48 13.84 9.58
N GLU A 52 0.39 12.88 9.21
CA GLU A 52 1.66 13.18 8.56
C GLU A 52 1.47 13.81 7.17
N ILE A 53 0.43 13.41 6.44
CA ILE A 53 0.06 14.06 5.18
C ILE A 53 -0.39 15.49 5.45
N GLY A 54 -1.31 15.69 6.42
CA GLY A 54 -1.87 17.02 6.74
C GLY A 54 -0.81 18.03 7.18
N GLU A 55 0.21 17.58 7.92
CA GLU A 55 1.33 18.45 8.36
C GLU A 55 2.25 18.91 7.22
N ARG A 56 2.31 18.16 6.10
CA ARG A 56 3.27 18.39 5.00
C ARG A 56 2.61 18.88 3.72
N LEU A 57 1.31 18.63 3.55
CA LEU A 57 0.57 18.93 2.32
C LEU A 57 0.42 20.44 2.12
N LYS A 58 0.89 20.93 1.00
CA LYS A 58 0.76 22.35 0.62
C LYS A 58 -0.57 22.58 -0.10
N PRO A 59 -1.12 23.81 -0.02
CA PRO A 59 -2.33 24.16 -0.78
C PRO A 59 -2.18 23.86 -2.28
N GLY A 60 -3.14 23.12 -2.83
CA GLY A 60 -3.15 22.73 -4.26
C GLY A 60 -2.23 21.57 -4.63
N GLU A 61 -1.47 21.00 -3.68
CA GLU A 61 -0.64 19.83 -3.91
C GLU A 61 -1.51 18.57 -3.98
N ARG A 62 -1.19 17.68 -4.93
CA ARG A 62 -1.86 16.38 -5.07
C ARG A 62 -1.18 15.32 -4.20
N VAL A 63 -1.98 14.41 -3.69
CA VAL A 63 -1.50 13.21 -2.97
C VAL A 63 -1.71 11.98 -3.85
N THR A 64 -0.66 11.19 -4.03
CA THR A 64 -0.75 9.86 -4.61
C THR A 64 -0.21 8.87 -3.60
N LEU A 65 -0.99 7.85 -3.30
CA LEU A 65 -0.63 6.76 -2.41
C LEU A 65 0.02 5.63 -3.23
N ILE A 66 0.99 4.95 -2.66
CA ILE A 66 1.51 3.69 -3.17
C ILE A 66 1.38 2.70 -2.01
N GLY A 67 0.63 1.62 -2.20
CA GLY A 67 0.41 0.66 -1.14
C GLY A 67 0.77 -0.76 -1.55
N SER A 68 1.55 -1.47 -0.71
CA SER A 68 1.91 -2.86 -0.95
C SER A 68 1.24 -3.78 0.06
N SER A 69 0.62 -4.87 -0.41
CA SER A 69 -0.05 -5.85 0.44
C SER A 69 -1.09 -5.19 1.36
N LEU A 70 -0.99 -5.30 2.68
CA LEU A 70 -1.85 -4.59 3.64
C LEU A 70 -1.81 -3.07 3.45
N GLY A 71 -0.65 -2.51 3.07
CA GLY A 71 -0.55 -1.08 2.72
C GLY A 71 -1.39 -0.71 1.50
N GLY A 72 -1.61 -1.64 0.57
CA GLY A 72 -2.54 -1.47 -0.57
C GLY A 72 -4.00 -1.35 -0.12
N TYR A 73 -4.39 -2.12 0.88
CA TYR A 73 -5.70 -2.00 1.52
C TYR A 73 -5.90 -0.61 2.16
N PHE A 74 -4.92 -0.14 2.92
CA PHE A 74 -4.95 1.20 3.52
C PHE A 74 -4.96 2.30 2.46
N ALA A 75 -4.16 2.15 1.40
CA ALA A 75 -4.14 3.09 0.28
C ALA A 75 -5.51 3.17 -0.41
N THR A 76 -6.20 2.04 -0.58
CA THR A 76 -7.55 1.99 -1.15
C THR A 76 -8.55 2.74 -0.28
N HIS A 77 -8.54 2.50 1.04
CA HIS A 77 -9.40 3.22 1.99
C HIS A 77 -9.18 4.74 1.93
N LEU A 78 -7.93 5.18 2.03
CA LEU A 78 -7.58 6.60 2.04
C LEU A 78 -7.88 7.28 0.69
N ALA A 79 -7.57 6.61 -0.42
CA ALA A 79 -7.88 7.11 -1.76
C ALA A 79 -9.39 7.29 -1.96
N GLN A 80 -10.19 6.33 -1.50
CA GLN A 80 -11.65 6.41 -1.58
C GLN A 80 -12.19 7.53 -0.68
N LYS A 81 -11.66 7.67 0.54
CA LYS A 81 -12.10 8.67 1.53
C LYS A 81 -11.77 10.11 1.09
N HIS A 82 -10.58 10.34 0.56
CA HIS A 82 -10.09 11.70 0.26
C HIS A 82 -10.14 12.05 -1.23
N GLY A 83 -10.49 11.12 -2.09
CA GLY A 83 -10.45 11.32 -3.53
C GLY A 83 -9.04 11.34 -4.11
N TRP A 84 -8.07 10.78 -3.41
CA TRP A 84 -6.68 10.68 -3.87
C TRP A 84 -6.50 9.55 -4.88
N ARG A 85 -5.30 9.48 -5.47
CA ARG A 85 -4.90 8.39 -6.36
C ARG A 85 -4.14 7.32 -5.60
N ALA A 86 -4.18 6.07 -6.08
CA ALA A 86 -3.44 4.98 -5.46
C ALA A 86 -2.85 3.99 -6.49
N ALA A 87 -1.56 3.73 -6.40
CA ALA A 87 -0.90 2.59 -7.01
C ALA A 87 -0.86 1.43 -6.01
N LEU A 88 -1.36 0.29 -6.41
CA LEU A 88 -1.59 -0.89 -5.57
C LEU A 88 -0.69 -2.03 -6.02
N LEU A 89 0.13 -2.55 -5.12
CA LEU A 89 1.13 -3.58 -5.40
C LEU A 89 0.76 -4.84 -4.63
N ASN A 90 0.24 -5.86 -5.31
CA ASN A 90 -0.32 -7.07 -4.70
C ASN A 90 -1.18 -6.74 -3.46
N PRO A 91 -2.23 -5.89 -3.58
CA PRO A 91 -2.98 -5.40 -2.43
C PRO A 91 -3.78 -6.52 -1.75
N ALA A 92 -3.84 -6.49 -0.42
CA ALA A 92 -4.80 -7.28 0.32
C ALA A 92 -6.23 -6.77 0.05
N VAL A 93 -7.19 -7.69 -0.06
CA VAL A 93 -8.60 -7.38 -0.36
C VAL A 93 -9.50 -7.71 0.84
N VAL A 94 -9.22 -8.84 1.51
CA VAL A 94 -9.94 -9.28 2.72
C VAL A 94 -8.93 -9.52 3.85
N PRO A 95 -8.22 -8.46 4.30
CA PRO A 95 -7.08 -8.63 5.20
C PRO A 95 -7.47 -9.20 6.57
N GLU A 96 -8.68 -8.98 7.07
CA GLU A 96 -9.15 -9.56 8.33
C GLU A 96 -9.24 -11.09 8.27
N ARG A 97 -9.59 -11.66 7.11
CA ARG A 97 -9.54 -13.11 6.86
C ARG A 97 -8.08 -13.58 6.86
N ASP A 98 -7.25 -12.90 6.08
CA ASP A 98 -5.88 -13.32 5.80
C ASP A 98 -4.98 -13.20 7.04
N LEU A 99 -5.23 -12.18 7.88
CA LEU A 99 -4.48 -11.94 9.11
C LEU A 99 -5.01 -12.69 10.33
N SER A 100 -6.18 -13.31 10.27
CA SER A 100 -6.74 -14.08 11.40
C SER A 100 -5.82 -15.17 11.93
N LYS A 101 -5.01 -15.77 11.07
CA LYS A 101 -4.01 -16.80 11.42
C LYS A 101 -2.75 -16.26 12.11
N TYR A 102 -2.59 -14.94 12.19
CA TYR A 102 -1.42 -14.27 12.78
C TYR A 102 -1.73 -13.57 14.10
N LEU A 103 -2.83 -13.92 14.78
CA LEU A 103 -3.11 -13.41 16.12
C LEU A 103 -1.98 -13.75 17.09
N GLY A 104 -1.68 -12.82 18.01
CA GLY A 104 -0.58 -12.93 18.96
C GLY A 104 0.70 -12.24 18.47
N GLU A 105 1.81 -12.63 19.06
CA GLU A 105 3.11 -12.03 18.77
C GLU A 105 3.66 -12.44 17.40
N GLN A 106 4.07 -11.47 16.62
CA GLN A 106 4.60 -11.65 15.26
C GLN A 106 5.93 -10.90 15.11
N PRO A 107 7.00 -11.57 14.68
CA PRO A 107 8.29 -10.90 14.46
C PRO A 107 8.21 -9.95 13.28
N LEU A 108 8.90 -8.81 13.36
CA LEU A 108 9.06 -7.89 12.25
C LEU A 108 10.05 -8.43 11.23
N TRP A 109 9.84 -8.08 9.94
CA TRP A 109 10.77 -8.45 8.86
C TRP A 109 12.07 -7.63 8.88
N HIS A 110 12.03 -6.41 9.43
CA HIS A 110 13.15 -5.46 9.43
C HIS A 110 13.34 -4.86 10.81
N GLY A 111 14.58 -4.64 11.19
CA GLY A 111 14.95 -3.91 12.42
C GLY A 111 14.86 -4.72 13.72
N GLY A 112 14.44 -5.99 13.66
CA GLY A 112 14.20 -6.81 14.84
C GLY A 112 12.97 -6.38 15.64
N GLY A 113 12.67 -7.14 16.72
CA GLY A 113 11.46 -6.92 17.52
C GLY A 113 10.22 -7.61 17.00
N SER A 114 9.10 -7.34 17.63
CA SER A 114 7.81 -7.97 17.32
C SER A 114 6.66 -6.97 17.45
N ILE A 115 5.52 -7.33 16.86
CA ILE A 115 4.22 -6.69 17.05
C ILE A 115 3.25 -7.70 17.64
N VAL A 116 2.22 -7.24 18.34
CA VAL A 116 1.15 -8.12 18.84
C VAL A 116 -0.12 -7.83 18.04
N VAL A 117 -0.61 -8.86 17.33
CA VAL A 117 -1.88 -8.79 16.58
C VAL A 117 -3.00 -9.23 17.51
N GLU A 118 -3.95 -8.34 17.78
CA GLU A 118 -5.08 -8.57 18.66
C GLU A 118 -6.38 -8.74 17.84
N PRO A 119 -7.40 -9.43 18.38
CA PRO A 119 -8.71 -9.56 17.69
C PRO A 119 -9.33 -8.24 17.27
N ARG A 120 -9.17 -7.17 18.08
CA ARG A 120 -9.66 -5.81 17.72
C ARG A 120 -9.10 -5.30 16.41
N HIS A 121 -7.85 -5.65 16.06
CA HIS A 121 -7.25 -5.21 14.80
C HIS A 121 -7.97 -5.80 13.57
N LEU A 122 -8.56 -7.01 13.70
CA LEU A 122 -9.38 -7.59 12.63
C LEU A 122 -10.71 -6.84 12.49
N GLU A 123 -11.28 -6.36 13.59
CA GLU A 123 -12.50 -5.52 13.58
C GLU A 123 -12.21 -4.14 12.97
N GLU A 124 -11.08 -3.55 13.34
CA GLU A 124 -10.61 -2.29 12.74
C GLU A 124 -10.40 -2.43 11.22
N LEU A 125 -9.83 -3.56 10.75
CA LEU A 125 -9.73 -3.84 9.31
C LEU A 125 -11.11 -3.88 8.65
N ARG A 126 -12.07 -4.60 9.20
CA ARG A 126 -13.45 -4.64 8.66
C ARG A 126 -14.08 -3.26 8.55
N ALA A 127 -13.82 -2.40 9.54
CA ALA A 127 -14.35 -1.03 9.54
C ALA A 127 -13.76 -0.14 8.43
N LEU A 128 -12.55 -0.47 7.94
CA LEU A 128 -11.88 0.24 6.84
C LEU A 128 -12.24 -0.31 5.45
N ALA A 129 -13.07 -1.34 5.36
CA ALA A 129 -13.35 -2.03 4.10
C ALA A 129 -13.98 -1.09 3.06
N VAL A 130 -13.42 -1.13 1.85
CA VAL A 130 -13.99 -0.51 0.66
C VAL A 130 -14.54 -1.64 -0.21
N THR A 131 -15.84 -1.75 -0.31
CA THR A 131 -16.48 -2.83 -1.09
C THR A 131 -16.39 -2.62 -2.59
N THR A 132 -16.30 -1.37 -3.03
CA THR A 132 -16.22 -1.01 -4.45
C THR A 132 -15.51 0.31 -4.63
N VAL A 133 -14.52 0.36 -5.49
CA VAL A 133 -13.89 1.64 -5.87
C VAL A 133 -14.80 2.41 -6.82
N THR A 134 -15.10 3.67 -6.49
CA THR A 134 -16.10 4.46 -7.23
C THR A 134 -15.52 5.18 -8.45
N GLN A 135 -14.21 5.34 -8.53
CA GLN A 135 -13.50 6.01 -9.62
C GLN A 135 -12.25 5.23 -10.04
N PRO A 136 -12.42 4.15 -10.85
CA PRO A 136 -11.32 3.27 -11.24
C PRO A 136 -10.11 3.97 -11.87
N ALA A 137 -10.33 5.08 -12.58
CA ALA A 137 -9.25 5.87 -13.19
C ALA A 137 -8.24 6.47 -12.18
N ARG A 138 -8.59 6.54 -10.89
CA ARG A 138 -7.68 6.99 -9.82
C ARG A 138 -6.75 5.89 -9.32
N TYR A 139 -6.94 4.66 -9.76
CA TYR A 139 -6.20 3.51 -9.27
C TYR A 139 -5.35 2.90 -10.37
N TYR A 140 -4.24 2.34 -9.96
CA TYR A 140 -3.38 1.52 -10.78
C TYR A 140 -3.01 0.25 -10.02
N LEU A 141 -3.24 -0.91 -10.61
CA LEU A 141 -3.00 -2.21 -9.97
C LEU A 141 -1.82 -2.91 -10.63
N ILE A 142 -0.84 -3.32 -9.84
CA ILE A 142 0.16 -4.32 -10.22
C ILE A 142 -0.14 -5.57 -9.41
N ALA A 143 -0.44 -6.66 -10.09
CA ALA A 143 -0.74 -7.96 -9.48
C ALA A 143 0.11 -9.06 -10.11
N ALA A 144 0.64 -9.95 -9.27
CA ALA A 144 1.48 -11.07 -9.68
C ALA A 144 0.68 -12.38 -9.69
N THR A 145 0.75 -13.15 -10.80
CA THR A 145 0.00 -14.42 -10.91
C THR A 145 0.57 -15.52 -10.03
N GLY A 146 1.83 -15.43 -9.63
CA GLY A 146 2.52 -16.36 -8.73
C GLY A 146 2.54 -15.91 -7.26
N ASP A 147 1.75 -14.90 -6.86
CA ASP A 147 1.62 -14.49 -5.47
C ASP A 147 1.18 -15.67 -4.60
N GLU A 148 2.08 -16.10 -3.70
CA GLU A 148 1.89 -17.27 -2.83
C GLU A 148 1.13 -16.93 -1.53
N VAL A 149 0.86 -15.65 -1.30
CA VAL A 149 0.20 -15.15 -0.08
C VAL A 149 -1.25 -14.76 -0.35
N LEU A 150 -1.51 -14.06 -1.45
CA LEU A 150 -2.81 -13.50 -1.81
C LEU A 150 -3.21 -13.92 -3.24
N ASP A 151 -4.45 -14.31 -3.43
CA ASP A 151 -4.94 -14.68 -4.77
C ASP A 151 -5.14 -13.43 -5.63
N TYR A 152 -4.35 -13.30 -6.70
CA TYR A 152 -4.45 -12.19 -7.66
C TYR A 152 -5.84 -12.08 -8.32
N ARG A 153 -6.59 -13.20 -8.41
CA ARG A 153 -7.95 -13.20 -8.98
C ARG A 153 -8.91 -12.43 -8.09
N GLU A 154 -8.73 -12.51 -6.76
CA GLU A 154 -9.50 -11.68 -5.82
C GLU A 154 -9.16 -10.20 -6.01
N MET A 155 -7.88 -9.87 -6.25
CA MET A 155 -7.48 -8.49 -6.55
C MET A 155 -8.17 -7.99 -7.82
N LEU A 156 -8.10 -8.75 -8.93
CA LEU A 156 -8.76 -8.37 -10.19
C LEU A 156 -10.28 -8.21 -10.03
N ALA A 157 -10.91 -9.07 -9.26
CA ALA A 157 -12.36 -9.01 -8.99
C ALA A 157 -12.75 -7.80 -8.14
N HIS A 158 -11.87 -7.37 -7.21
CA HIS A 158 -12.14 -6.24 -6.32
C HIS A 158 -11.95 -4.87 -7.00
N TYR A 159 -11.07 -4.79 -8.01
CA TYR A 159 -10.74 -3.55 -8.72
C TYR A 159 -11.23 -3.55 -10.19
N PRO A 160 -12.53 -3.73 -10.46
CA PRO A 160 -13.04 -3.76 -11.83
C PRO A 160 -12.83 -2.40 -12.52
N GLY A 161 -12.33 -2.44 -13.76
CA GLY A 161 -12.09 -1.25 -14.58
C GLY A 161 -10.85 -0.42 -14.18
N VAL A 162 -10.09 -0.86 -13.20
CA VAL A 162 -8.80 -0.26 -12.84
C VAL A 162 -7.75 -0.64 -13.89
N SER A 163 -6.89 0.32 -14.27
CA SER A 163 -5.73 0.02 -15.13
C SER A 163 -4.80 -0.95 -14.42
N THR A 164 -4.55 -2.10 -15.05
CA THR A 164 -3.86 -3.22 -14.40
C THR A 164 -2.66 -3.68 -15.21
N HIS A 165 -1.53 -3.86 -14.51
CA HIS A 165 -0.38 -4.61 -14.99
C HIS A 165 -0.35 -5.96 -14.28
N LEU A 166 -0.63 -7.03 -15.01
CA LEU A 166 -0.54 -8.40 -14.50
C LEU A 166 0.86 -8.96 -14.82
N ILE A 167 1.61 -9.28 -13.76
CA ILE A 167 2.94 -9.87 -13.89
C ILE A 167 2.81 -11.39 -13.83
N GLU A 168 3.19 -12.07 -14.91
CA GLU A 168 3.16 -13.51 -14.96
C GLU A 168 4.27 -14.13 -14.11
N GLY A 169 3.90 -15.00 -13.16
CA GLY A 169 4.82 -15.84 -12.39
C GLY A 169 5.61 -15.13 -11.28
N SER A 170 5.44 -13.84 -11.06
CA SER A 170 6.10 -13.13 -9.94
C SER A 170 5.47 -13.49 -8.59
N ASP A 171 6.21 -13.21 -7.51
CA ASP A 171 5.84 -13.54 -6.13
C ASP A 171 5.06 -12.40 -5.42
N HIS A 172 4.65 -12.63 -4.15
CA HIS A 172 4.00 -11.61 -3.32
C HIS A 172 4.86 -10.35 -3.16
N GLY A 173 6.17 -10.52 -3.06
CA GLY A 173 7.14 -9.44 -2.94
C GLY A 173 7.32 -8.63 -4.20
N ILE A 174 6.95 -9.15 -5.37
CA ILE A 174 7.35 -8.64 -6.69
C ILE A 174 8.87 -8.49 -6.68
N SER A 175 9.60 -9.62 -6.63
CA SER A 175 11.06 -9.63 -6.45
C SER A 175 11.82 -8.81 -7.50
N GLU A 176 11.28 -8.68 -8.70
CA GLU A 176 11.76 -7.84 -9.80
C GLU A 176 11.21 -6.41 -9.79
N PHE A 177 10.72 -5.90 -8.65
CA PHE A 177 10.07 -4.58 -8.57
C PHE A 177 10.93 -3.42 -9.11
N ALA A 178 12.24 -3.60 -9.17
CA ALA A 178 13.13 -2.61 -9.79
C ALA A 178 12.72 -2.25 -11.24
N ASP A 179 12.17 -3.22 -11.98
CA ASP A 179 11.75 -3.03 -13.37
C ASP A 179 10.47 -2.20 -13.50
N TYR A 180 9.69 -2.09 -12.41
CA TYR A 180 8.38 -1.42 -12.38
C TYR A 180 8.40 -0.06 -11.66
N VAL A 181 9.52 0.35 -11.06
CA VAL A 181 9.64 1.61 -10.30
C VAL A 181 9.24 2.82 -11.13
N ASP A 182 9.78 2.93 -12.35
CA ASP A 182 9.49 4.08 -13.23
C ASP A 182 8.04 4.07 -13.73
N GLU A 183 7.43 2.91 -13.85
CA GLU A 183 6.01 2.77 -14.22
C GLU A 183 5.11 3.29 -13.10
N VAL A 184 5.40 2.93 -11.85
CA VAL A 184 4.67 3.42 -10.67
C VAL A 184 4.82 4.94 -10.53
N ILE A 185 6.04 5.48 -10.71
CA ILE A 185 6.28 6.92 -10.65
C ILE A 185 5.52 7.66 -11.75
N ARG A 186 5.50 7.14 -12.98
CA ARG A 186 4.71 7.71 -14.08
C ARG A 186 3.21 7.78 -13.75
N PHE A 187 2.67 6.74 -13.10
CA PHE A 187 1.29 6.81 -12.63
C PHE A 187 1.10 7.92 -11.59
N CYS A 188 2.06 8.14 -10.68
CA CYS A 188 1.98 9.22 -9.69
C CYS A 188 1.97 10.61 -10.34
N ASP A 189 2.61 10.75 -11.50
CA ASP A 189 2.74 12.02 -12.22
C ASP A 189 1.54 12.32 -13.14
N ALA A 190 0.75 11.32 -13.47
CA ALA A 190 -0.41 11.52 -14.36
C ALA A 190 -1.44 12.49 -13.75
N PRO A 191 -2.14 13.26 -14.60
CA PRO A 191 -3.12 14.27 -14.18
C PRO A 191 -4.33 13.70 -13.44
#